data_646a5e42703ab94634538a5fc5284486
#
_entry.id   646a5e42703ab94634538a5fc5284486
#
_cell.length_a   1.000
_cell.length_b   1.000
_cell.length_c   1.000
_cell.angle_alpha   90.00
_cell.angle_beta   90.00
_cell.angle_gamma   90.00
#
_symmetry.space_group_name_H-M   'P 1'
#
loop_
_entity.id
_entity.type
_entity.pdbx_description
1 polymer ?
#
loop_
_entity_poly.entity_id
_entity_poly.type
_entity_poly.pdbx_seq_one_letter_code
_entity_poly.pdbx_strand_id
1 'polypeptide(L)'
;MKVAPYANVTSAAEAESAAQSIGTPSILKTRRMGYDGKGQSRLRDASEMAETWQAMQGAPSVLEGFINFSHEVSVIAARASDGQVACYDPGENVHREGILHSTTVPATLTATQRMDAVLLAGQILNALDYVGVMGVELFVTNDGLIVNEIAPRVHNSGHWTQNGCDICQFEQHIRAVAGWPLGDGTRHSDIRMENLIGADIGRVSELRETNAALHLYGKSEIKPGRKMGHVNFRT
;
A
#
# COMPACT_ATOMS: atom_id res chain seq x y z
N MET A 1 -12.99 11.07 -6.71
CA MET A 1 -12.26 10.01 -5.96
C MET A 1 -13.28 9.15 -5.23
N LYS A 2 -13.19 7.82 -5.37
CA LYS A 2 -14.06 6.87 -4.66
C LYS A 2 -13.28 6.27 -3.49
N VAL A 3 -13.90 6.17 -2.33
CA VAL A 3 -13.40 5.47 -1.13
C VAL A 3 -14.48 4.51 -0.63
N ALA A 4 -14.15 3.56 0.24
CA ALA A 4 -15.15 2.76 0.92
C ALA A 4 -16.13 3.67 1.69
N PRO A 5 -17.42 3.33 1.83
CA PRO A 5 -18.29 3.99 2.80
C PRO A 5 -17.65 3.91 4.18
N TYR A 6 -17.64 5.01 4.92
CA TYR A 6 -16.96 5.03 6.21
C TYR A 6 -17.68 5.90 7.26
N ALA A 7 -17.43 5.59 8.52
CA ALA A 7 -17.86 6.39 9.65
C ALA A 7 -16.74 6.49 10.70
N ASN A 8 -16.62 7.66 11.31
CA ASN A 8 -15.69 7.87 12.43
C ASN A 8 -16.22 7.19 13.69
N VAL A 9 -15.32 6.63 14.49
CA VAL A 9 -15.63 5.93 15.74
C VAL A 9 -14.66 6.39 16.81
N THR A 10 -15.19 7.11 17.81
CA THR A 10 -14.43 7.62 18.97
C THR A 10 -15.03 7.20 20.31
N SER A 11 -16.21 6.56 20.29
CA SER A 11 -16.89 6.04 21.46
C SER A 11 -17.65 4.74 21.15
N ALA A 12 -18.03 3.99 22.18
CA ALA A 12 -18.83 2.79 22.01
C ALA A 12 -20.20 3.06 21.34
N ALA A 13 -20.84 4.16 21.69
CA ALA A 13 -22.13 4.55 21.10
C ALA A 13 -21.98 4.89 19.59
N GLU A 14 -20.90 5.58 19.21
CA GLU A 14 -20.58 5.83 17.80
C GLU A 14 -20.25 4.54 17.06
N ALA A 15 -19.59 3.56 17.72
CA ALA A 15 -19.27 2.28 17.11
C ALA A 15 -20.56 1.51 16.72
N GLU A 16 -21.52 1.44 17.61
CA GLU A 16 -22.82 0.82 17.35
C GLU A 16 -23.60 1.54 16.23
N SER A 17 -23.66 2.88 16.28
CA SER A 17 -24.29 3.69 15.24
C SER A 17 -23.61 3.52 13.88
N ALA A 18 -22.29 3.47 13.86
CA ALA A 18 -21.51 3.24 12.65
C ALA A 18 -21.81 1.86 12.05
N ALA A 19 -21.86 0.80 12.88
CA ALA A 19 -22.20 -0.54 12.41
C ALA A 19 -23.60 -0.62 11.78
N GLN A 20 -24.56 0.12 12.33
CA GLN A 20 -25.90 0.20 11.76
C GLN A 20 -25.93 0.97 10.42
N SER A 21 -25.17 2.06 10.31
CA SER A 21 -25.20 2.93 9.13
C SER A 21 -24.35 2.40 7.97
N ILE A 22 -23.20 1.83 8.25
CA ILE A 22 -22.27 1.26 7.23
C ILE A 22 -22.72 -0.16 6.84
N GLY A 23 -23.27 -0.91 7.81
CA GLY A 23 -23.63 -2.31 7.61
C GLY A 23 -22.44 -3.26 7.73
N THR A 24 -22.72 -4.53 7.44
CA THR A 24 -21.73 -5.62 7.48
C THR A 24 -21.77 -6.43 6.18
N PRO A 25 -20.63 -7.05 5.77
CA PRO A 25 -19.34 -7.01 6.45
C PRO A 25 -18.67 -5.64 6.38
N SER A 26 -17.88 -5.31 7.41
CA SER A 26 -17.13 -4.06 7.52
C SER A 26 -15.79 -4.28 8.22
N ILE A 27 -14.92 -3.29 8.19
CA ILE A 27 -13.60 -3.35 8.82
C ILE A 27 -13.43 -2.15 9.74
N LEU A 28 -13.18 -2.40 11.03
CA LEU A 28 -12.82 -1.36 11.99
C LEU A 28 -11.29 -1.22 11.98
N LYS A 29 -10.81 0.00 11.69
CA LYS A 29 -9.38 0.32 11.62
C LYS A 29 -9.03 1.42 12.62
N THR A 30 -7.94 1.27 13.37
CA THR A 30 -7.40 2.39 14.16
C THR A 30 -6.92 3.51 13.25
N ARG A 31 -7.17 4.77 13.62
CA ARG A 31 -6.72 5.94 12.84
C ARG A 31 -5.21 6.12 12.85
N ARG A 32 -4.52 5.53 13.82
CA ARG A 32 -3.07 5.69 14.02
C ARG A 32 -2.47 4.37 14.47
N MET A 33 -1.17 4.20 14.21
CA MET A 33 -0.35 3.07 14.66
C MET A 33 -0.75 1.70 14.07
N GLY A 34 -1.63 1.67 13.06
CA GLY A 34 -1.91 0.46 12.28
C GLY A 34 -0.82 0.23 11.22
N TYR A 35 -0.43 -1.04 10.98
CA TYR A 35 0.50 -1.44 9.95
C TYR A 35 0.41 -2.96 9.72
N ASP A 36 0.68 -3.42 8.50
CA ASP A 36 0.74 -4.85 8.15
C ASP A 36 -0.44 -5.66 8.73
N GLY A 37 -1.67 -5.16 8.56
CA GLY A 37 -2.89 -5.79 9.09
C GLY A 37 -3.14 -5.62 10.60
N LYS A 38 -2.24 -4.99 11.35
CA LYS A 38 -2.42 -4.68 12.76
C LYS A 38 -3.27 -3.44 12.96
N GLY A 39 -4.06 -3.41 14.03
CA GLY A 39 -4.96 -2.30 14.32
C GLY A 39 -6.20 -2.31 13.44
N GLN A 40 -6.55 -3.45 12.87
CA GLN A 40 -7.80 -3.64 12.14
C GLN A 40 -8.50 -4.93 12.56
N SER A 41 -9.83 -4.92 12.53
CA SER A 41 -10.67 -6.06 12.82
C SER A 41 -11.85 -6.11 11.86
N ARG A 42 -12.12 -7.29 11.30
CA ARG A 42 -13.27 -7.50 10.42
C ARG A 42 -14.51 -7.81 11.26
N LEU A 43 -15.57 -7.06 11.01
CA LEU A 43 -16.91 -7.35 11.50
C LEU A 43 -17.68 -8.13 10.43
N ARG A 44 -18.22 -9.26 10.81
CA ARG A 44 -19.11 -10.08 9.95
C ARG A 44 -20.57 -9.78 10.24
N ASP A 45 -20.84 -9.44 11.50
CA ASP A 45 -22.16 -9.09 12.02
C ASP A 45 -22.07 -7.86 12.94
N ALA A 46 -23.10 -7.01 12.93
CA ALA A 46 -23.13 -5.79 13.74
C ALA A 46 -23.07 -6.08 15.25
N SER A 47 -23.53 -7.24 15.70
CA SER A 47 -23.45 -7.65 17.10
C SER A 47 -22.03 -7.84 17.63
N GLU A 48 -21.05 -8.07 16.73
CA GLU A 48 -19.62 -8.19 17.09
C GLU A 48 -18.98 -6.82 17.45
N MET A 49 -19.67 -5.70 17.20
CA MET A 49 -19.06 -4.36 17.30
C MET A 49 -18.57 -4.05 18.72
N ALA A 50 -19.37 -4.32 19.73
CA ALA A 50 -19.01 -4.00 21.13
C ALA A 50 -17.75 -4.74 21.57
N GLU A 51 -17.65 -6.04 21.26
CA GLU A 51 -16.48 -6.86 21.57
C GLU A 51 -15.26 -6.38 20.75
N THR A 52 -15.45 -6.14 19.47
CA THR A 52 -14.39 -5.64 18.58
C THR A 52 -13.83 -4.29 19.04
N TRP A 53 -14.72 -3.36 19.43
CA TRP A 53 -14.32 -2.07 19.97
C TRP A 53 -13.51 -2.20 21.27
N GLN A 54 -13.91 -3.09 22.16
CA GLN A 54 -13.18 -3.38 23.41
C GLN A 54 -11.81 -4.01 23.11
N ALA A 55 -11.75 -4.97 22.18
CA ALA A 55 -10.49 -5.60 21.77
C ALA A 55 -9.49 -4.59 21.18
N MET A 56 -9.97 -3.53 20.54
CA MET A 56 -9.18 -2.41 20.07
C MET A 56 -8.90 -1.34 21.15
N GLN A 57 -9.20 -1.64 22.42
CA GLN A 57 -8.95 -0.80 23.59
C GLN A 57 -9.60 0.59 23.49
N GLY A 58 -10.73 0.70 22.79
CA GLY A 58 -11.41 1.96 22.57
C GLY A 58 -10.59 3.01 21.80
N ALA A 59 -9.61 2.58 21.03
CA ALA A 59 -8.78 3.50 20.24
C ALA A 59 -9.61 4.23 19.16
N PRO A 60 -9.41 5.54 18.96
CA PRO A 60 -10.07 6.26 17.87
C PRO A 60 -9.87 5.55 16.53
N SER A 61 -10.97 5.19 15.89
CA SER A 61 -11.02 4.31 14.73
C SER A 61 -11.85 4.90 13.60
N VAL A 62 -11.84 4.25 12.46
CA VAL A 62 -12.79 4.41 11.37
C VAL A 62 -13.38 3.04 11.04
N LEU A 63 -14.69 2.98 10.87
CA LEU A 63 -15.38 1.81 10.34
C LEU A 63 -15.56 1.99 8.84
N GLU A 64 -15.06 1.05 8.06
CA GLU A 64 -15.18 1.05 6.60
C GLU A 64 -16.03 -0.14 6.14
N GLY A 65 -16.92 0.12 5.19
CA GLY A 65 -17.66 -0.94 4.50
C GLY A 65 -16.69 -1.85 3.73
N PHE A 66 -16.92 -3.15 3.78
CA PHE A 66 -16.11 -4.13 3.07
C PHE A 66 -16.26 -3.97 1.56
N ILE A 67 -15.15 -3.86 0.86
CA ILE A 67 -15.12 -3.75 -0.59
C ILE A 67 -14.82 -5.13 -1.20
N ASN A 68 -15.69 -5.58 -2.12
CA ASN A 68 -15.40 -6.73 -2.95
C ASN A 68 -14.55 -6.27 -4.13
N PHE A 69 -13.34 -6.77 -4.23
CA PHE A 69 -12.38 -6.41 -5.28
C PHE A 69 -11.82 -7.66 -5.95
N SER A 70 -11.33 -7.52 -7.17
CA SER A 70 -10.66 -8.59 -7.91
C SER A 70 -9.20 -8.75 -7.46
N HIS A 71 -8.49 -7.64 -7.34
CA HIS A 71 -7.08 -7.59 -6.90
C HIS A 71 -6.74 -6.19 -6.39
N GLU A 72 -5.58 -6.08 -5.77
CA GLU A 72 -5.06 -4.82 -5.24
C GLU A 72 -3.92 -4.31 -6.11
N VAL A 73 -3.87 -3.00 -6.31
CA VAL A 73 -2.75 -2.34 -6.99
C VAL A 73 -2.27 -1.16 -6.17
N SER A 74 -1.02 -0.76 -6.39
CA SER A 74 -0.49 0.47 -5.81
C SER A 74 0.23 1.31 -6.84
N VAL A 75 0.11 2.63 -6.71
CA VAL A 75 0.88 3.61 -7.47
C VAL A 75 1.84 4.30 -6.52
N ILE A 76 3.11 4.30 -6.89
CA ILE A 76 4.11 5.16 -6.25
C ILE A 76 4.15 6.46 -7.05
N ALA A 77 3.95 7.58 -6.36
CA ALA A 77 3.95 8.89 -6.98
C ALA A 77 4.81 9.86 -6.16
N ALA A 78 5.46 10.79 -6.83
CA ALA A 78 6.23 11.86 -6.22
C ALA A 78 5.70 13.22 -6.65
N ARG A 79 5.76 14.21 -5.77
CA ARG A 79 5.47 15.60 -6.08
C ARG A 79 6.59 16.47 -5.52
N ALA A 80 7.10 17.37 -6.36
CA ALA A 80 8.08 18.38 -5.98
C ALA A 80 7.39 19.64 -5.42
N SER A 81 8.18 20.52 -4.81
CA SER A 81 7.68 21.77 -4.22
C SER A 81 7.10 22.77 -5.23
N ASP A 82 7.51 22.67 -6.50
CA ASP A 82 6.98 23.47 -7.61
C ASP A 82 5.67 22.92 -8.19
N GLY A 83 5.18 21.79 -7.67
CA GLY A 83 3.96 21.12 -8.10
C GLY A 83 4.13 20.09 -9.21
N GLN A 84 5.37 19.87 -9.72
CA GLN A 84 5.63 18.79 -10.66
C GLN A 84 5.30 17.45 -10.01
N VAL A 85 4.59 16.57 -10.76
CA VAL A 85 4.24 15.22 -10.32
C VAL A 85 4.86 14.19 -11.27
N ALA A 86 5.46 13.16 -10.71
CA ALA A 86 5.94 11.98 -11.44
C ALA A 86 5.37 10.72 -10.80
N CYS A 87 4.82 9.81 -11.61
CA CYS A 87 4.23 8.56 -11.15
C CYS A 87 4.96 7.37 -11.79
N TYR A 88 5.12 6.31 -11.01
CA TYR A 88 5.56 5.02 -11.51
C TYR A 88 4.36 4.20 -12.00
N ASP A 89 4.63 3.18 -12.82
CA ASP A 89 3.59 2.25 -13.25
C ASP A 89 2.91 1.58 -12.04
N PRO A 90 1.59 1.35 -12.11
CA PRO A 90 0.90 0.59 -11.09
C PRO A 90 1.46 -0.83 -10.94
N GLY A 91 1.69 -1.25 -9.71
CA GLY A 91 2.08 -2.60 -9.36
C GLY A 91 0.91 -3.39 -8.77
N GLU A 92 0.74 -4.63 -9.21
CA GLU A 92 -0.24 -5.57 -8.65
C GLU A 92 0.31 -6.20 -7.38
N ASN A 93 -0.44 -6.10 -6.30
CA ASN A 93 -0.03 -6.50 -4.96
C ASN A 93 -0.72 -7.80 -4.54
N VAL A 94 0.05 -8.71 -3.98
CA VAL A 94 -0.45 -9.92 -3.32
C VAL A 94 -0.12 -9.85 -1.85
N HIS A 95 -1.15 -9.83 -1.01
CA HIS A 95 -1.02 -9.91 0.44
C HIS A 95 -1.29 -11.33 0.94
N ARG A 96 -0.54 -11.74 1.98
CA ARG A 96 -0.77 -12.97 2.74
C ARG A 96 -0.85 -12.61 4.21
N GLU A 97 -1.93 -12.98 4.87
CA GLU A 97 -2.17 -12.64 6.29
C GLU A 97 -1.99 -11.13 6.60
N GLY A 98 -2.43 -10.26 5.67
CA GLY A 98 -2.33 -8.80 5.79
C GLY A 98 -0.93 -8.23 5.53
N ILE A 99 0.06 -9.05 5.17
CA ILE A 99 1.43 -8.62 4.87
C ILE A 99 1.66 -8.68 3.36
N LEU A 100 2.18 -7.61 2.76
CA LEU A 100 2.55 -7.61 1.35
C LEU A 100 3.61 -8.69 1.08
N HIS A 101 3.24 -9.68 0.26
CA HIS A 101 4.12 -10.76 -0.14
C HIS A 101 4.87 -10.43 -1.42
N SER A 102 4.17 -9.98 -2.47
CA SER A 102 4.79 -9.63 -3.75
C SER A 102 4.09 -8.48 -4.45
N THR A 103 4.86 -7.79 -5.31
CA THR A 103 4.35 -6.79 -6.26
C THR A 103 4.86 -7.12 -7.64
N THR A 104 3.96 -7.18 -8.63
CA THR A 104 4.30 -7.45 -10.04
C THR A 104 4.02 -6.22 -10.89
N VAL A 105 4.96 -5.82 -11.70
CA VAL A 105 4.84 -4.68 -12.63
C VAL A 105 5.21 -5.15 -14.04
N PRO A 106 4.34 -4.89 -15.02
CA PRO A 106 3.08 -4.16 -14.96
C PRO A 106 1.97 -4.94 -14.24
N ALA A 107 1.04 -4.21 -13.62
CA ALA A 107 -0.18 -4.79 -13.06
C ALA A 107 -1.15 -5.25 -14.17
N THR A 108 -2.00 -6.21 -13.84
CA THR A 108 -3.11 -6.67 -14.70
C THR A 108 -4.23 -5.63 -14.71
N LEU A 109 -4.07 -4.59 -15.51
CA LEU A 109 -5.00 -3.48 -15.66
C LEU A 109 -5.27 -3.18 -17.12
N THR A 110 -6.50 -2.77 -17.44
CA THR A 110 -6.78 -2.15 -18.75
C THR A 110 -6.01 -0.83 -18.88
N ALA A 111 -5.83 -0.34 -20.11
CA ALA A 111 -5.18 0.94 -20.35
C ALA A 111 -5.89 2.10 -19.61
N THR A 112 -7.23 2.07 -19.57
CA THR A 112 -8.04 3.07 -18.84
C THR A 112 -7.80 2.99 -17.35
N GLN A 113 -7.87 1.81 -16.75
CA GLN A 113 -7.62 1.62 -15.32
C GLN A 113 -6.20 2.06 -14.91
N ARG A 114 -5.20 1.78 -15.75
CA ARG A 114 -3.82 2.25 -15.51
C ARG A 114 -3.75 3.76 -15.50
N MET A 115 -4.34 4.42 -16.48
CA MET A 115 -4.40 5.88 -16.55
C MET A 115 -5.12 6.46 -15.33
N ASP A 116 -6.28 5.91 -14.99
CA ASP A 116 -7.09 6.36 -13.85
C ASP A 116 -6.30 6.22 -12.53
N ALA A 117 -5.56 5.12 -12.34
CA ALA A 117 -4.74 4.90 -11.14
C ALA A 117 -3.65 5.98 -10.98
N VAL A 118 -2.93 6.28 -12.07
CA VAL A 118 -1.88 7.29 -12.10
C VAL A 118 -2.45 8.69 -11.87
N LEU A 119 -3.54 9.05 -12.56
CA LEU A 119 -4.21 10.34 -12.39
C LEU A 119 -4.72 10.51 -10.96
N LEU A 120 -5.30 9.46 -10.38
CA LEU A 120 -5.83 9.48 -9.03
C LEU A 120 -4.71 9.70 -8.00
N ALA A 121 -3.57 9.04 -8.14
CA ALA A 121 -2.41 9.27 -7.28
C ALA A 121 -1.92 10.71 -7.36
N GLY A 122 -1.77 11.27 -8.57
CA GLY A 122 -1.39 12.66 -8.76
C GLY A 122 -2.39 13.66 -8.17
N GLN A 123 -3.69 13.40 -8.30
CA GLN A 123 -4.75 14.22 -7.69
C GLN A 123 -4.65 14.23 -6.16
N ILE A 124 -4.36 13.07 -5.53
CA ILE A 124 -4.21 12.97 -4.07
C ILE A 124 -3.00 13.80 -3.60
N LEU A 125 -1.84 13.67 -4.26
CA LEU A 125 -0.65 14.44 -3.90
C LEU A 125 -0.90 15.94 -4.02
N ASN A 126 -1.57 16.37 -5.09
CA ASN A 126 -1.91 17.79 -5.30
C ASN A 126 -2.91 18.29 -4.27
N ALA A 127 -3.95 17.53 -3.95
CA ALA A 127 -4.97 17.92 -2.97
C ALA A 127 -4.41 18.08 -1.55
N LEU A 128 -3.34 17.33 -1.24
CA LEU A 128 -2.64 17.38 0.05
C LEU A 128 -1.45 18.36 0.06
N ASP A 129 -1.15 18.99 -1.07
CA ASP A 129 0.06 19.79 -1.28
C ASP A 129 1.34 19.07 -0.77
N TYR A 130 1.35 17.73 -0.96
CA TYR A 130 2.40 16.88 -0.43
C TYR A 130 3.69 17.02 -1.24
N VAL A 131 4.83 17.10 -0.56
CA VAL A 131 6.16 17.10 -1.18
C VAL A 131 6.91 15.84 -0.76
N GLY A 132 7.30 15.02 -1.74
CA GLY A 132 7.96 13.74 -1.50
C GLY A 132 7.30 12.61 -2.28
N VAL A 133 7.67 11.39 -1.94
CA VAL A 133 7.07 10.15 -2.49
C VAL A 133 5.93 9.68 -1.60
N MET A 134 4.85 9.25 -2.22
CA MET A 134 3.69 8.63 -1.57
C MET A 134 3.33 7.32 -2.28
N GLY A 135 3.02 6.29 -1.50
CA GLY A 135 2.32 5.10 -1.99
C GLY A 135 0.81 5.30 -1.88
N VAL A 136 0.09 5.00 -2.95
CA VAL A 136 -1.39 5.00 -2.99
C VAL A 136 -1.87 3.60 -3.32
N GLU A 137 -2.58 2.98 -2.40
CA GLU A 137 -3.15 1.64 -2.57
C GLU A 137 -4.59 1.70 -3.02
N LEU A 138 -4.93 0.89 -4.01
CA LEU A 138 -6.22 0.89 -4.69
C LEU A 138 -6.77 -0.53 -4.80
N PHE A 139 -8.07 -0.67 -4.57
CA PHE A 139 -8.83 -1.85 -4.93
C PHE A 139 -9.32 -1.75 -6.37
N VAL A 140 -9.12 -2.79 -7.16
CA VAL A 140 -9.67 -2.91 -8.50
C VAL A 140 -11.01 -3.64 -8.41
N THR A 141 -12.06 -2.96 -8.79
CA THR A 141 -13.43 -3.48 -8.78
C THR A 141 -14.05 -3.45 -10.18
N ASN A 142 -15.20 -4.09 -10.35
CA ASN A 142 -15.96 -4.02 -11.61
C ASN A 142 -16.42 -2.58 -11.93
N ASP A 143 -16.60 -1.74 -10.91
CA ASP A 143 -17.08 -0.36 -11.03
C ASP A 143 -15.94 0.68 -11.07
N GLY A 144 -14.68 0.23 -11.19
CA GLY A 144 -13.48 1.06 -11.25
C GLY A 144 -12.60 0.95 -10.02
N LEU A 145 -11.80 1.98 -9.78
CA LEU A 145 -10.81 2.00 -8.70
C LEU A 145 -11.38 2.64 -7.43
N ILE A 146 -11.07 2.04 -6.29
CA ILE A 146 -11.42 2.56 -4.96
C ILE A 146 -10.12 2.75 -4.18
N VAL A 147 -9.90 3.92 -3.59
CA VAL A 147 -8.75 4.17 -2.72
C VAL A 147 -8.92 3.40 -1.42
N ASN A 148 -7.90 2.58 -1.08
CA ASN A 148 -7.81 1.86 0.17
C ASN A 148 -7.08 2.70 1.22
N GLU A 149 -5.79 2.98 0.95
CA GLU A 149 -4.97 3.77 1.87
C GLU A 149 -3.90 4.57 1.13
N ILE A 150 -3.34 5.54 1.84
CA ILE A 150 -2.17 6.30 1.40
C ILE A 150 -1.04 6.15 2.42
N ALA A 151 0.18 6.04 1.92
CA ALA A 151 1.39 6.05 2.74
C ALA A 151 2.27 7.23 2.33
N PRO A 152 2.28 8.36 3.07
CA PRO A 152 3.05 9.55 2.71
C PRO A 152 4.55 9.37 2.99
N ARG A 153 5.16 8.41 2.33
CA ARG A 153 6.56 7.98 2.41
C ARG A 153 6.86 7.02 1.27
N VAL A 154 8.13 6.67 1.09
CA VAL A 154 8.51 5.50 0.30
C VAL A 154 7.76 4.25 0.78
N HIS A 155 7.33 3.40 -0.13
CA HIS A 155 6.45 2.27 0.15
C HIS A 155 7.05 0.94 -0.26
N ASN A 156 6.73 -0.11 0.49
CA ASN A 156 7.24 -1.46 0.24
C ASN A 156 6.86 -1.99 -1.15
N SER A 157 5.64 -1.71 -1.61
CA SER A 157 5.21 -2.08 -2.97
C SER A 157 5.96 -1.32 -4.09
N GLY A 158 6.72 -0.29 -3.75
CA GLY A 158 7.58 0.46 -4.69
C GLY A 158 9.03 -0.01 -4.74
N HIS A 159 9.41 -1.05 -4.00
CA HIS A 159 10.81 -1.52 -3.99
C HIS A 159 11.27 -2.11 -5.33
N TRP A 160 10.36 -2.53 -6.19
CA TRP A 160 10.64 -2.95 -7.55
C TRP A 160 11.35 -1.86 -8.38
N THR A 161 11.11 -0.58 -8.05
CA THR A 161 11.71 0.57 -8.75
C THR A 161 13.24 0.59 -8.67
N GLN A 162 13.83 -0.04 -7.64
CA GLN A 162 15.29 -0.10 -7.46
C GLN A 162 16.00 -0.84 -8.60
N ASN A 163 15.31 -1.74 -9.28
CA ASN A 163 15.88 -2.52 -10.37
C ASN A 163 15.06 -2.45 -11.66
N GLY A 164 13.93 -1.73 -11.64
CA GLY A 164 13.04 -1.56 -12.77
C GLY A 164 13.05 -0.16 -13.38
N CYS A 165 13.64 0.84 -12.70
CA CYS A 165 13.65 2.24 -13.14
C CYS A 165 15.05 2.84 -12.96
N ASP A 166 15.36 3.86 -13.77
CA ASP A 166 16.63 4.61 -13.64
C ASP A 166 16.67 5.40 -12.33
N ILE A 167 15.55 6.03 -11.96
CA ILE A 167 15.38 6.74 -10.68
C ILE A 167 14.40 5.94 -9.82
N CYS A 168 14.90 5.33 -8.75
CA CYS A 168 14.06 4.56 -7.84
C CYS A 168 13.28 5.49 -6.89
N GLN A 169 12.26 4.94 -6.21
CA GLN A 169 11.43 5.72 -5.29
C GLN A 169 12.21 6.42 -4.17
N PHE A 170 13.33 5.86 -3.72
CA PHE A 170 14.14 6.46 -2.66
C PHE A 170 14.86 7.71 -3.15
N GLU A 171 15.52 7.61 -4.30
CA GLU A 171 16.14 8.77 -4.94
C GLU A 171 15.10 9.82 -5.33
N GLN A 172 13.97 9.39 -5.89
CA GLN A 172 12.86 10.27 -6.24
C GLN A 172 12.35 11.06 -5.01
N HIS A 173 12.28 10.40 -3.84
CA HIS A 173 11.91 11.09 -2.62
C HIS A 173 12.91 12.18 -2.23
N ILE A 174 14.21 11.86 -2.29
CA ILE A 174 15.26 12.84 -2.00
C ILE A 174 15.23 13.98 -3.01
N ARG A 175 15.06 13.70 -4.31
CA ARG A 175 14.92 14.74 -5.33
C ARG A 175 13.78 15.69 -5.02
N ALA A 176 12.60 15.13 -4.71
CA ALA A 176 11.41 15.92 -4.38
C ALA A 176 11.64 16.86 -3.18
N VAL A 177 12.19 16.33 -2.05
CA VAL A 177 12.37 17.13 -0.82
C VAL A 177 13.56 18.08 -0.89
N ALA A 178 14.57 17.79 -1.71
CA ALA A 178 15.72 18.64 -1.94
C ALA A 178 15.48 19.72 -3.03
N GLY A 179 14.33 19.70 -3.68
CA GLY A 179 14.01 20.61 -4.78
C GLY A 179 14.81 20.33 -6.06
N TRP A 180 15.21 19.08 -6.28
CA TRP A 180 15.87 18.63 -7.52
C TRP A 180 14.82 18.22 -8.55
N PRO A 181 15.16 18.25 -9.87
CA PRO A 181 14.26 17.75 -10.89
C PRO A 181 13.88 16.31 -10.65
N LEU A 182 12.57 15.99 -10.76
CA LEU A 182 12.10 14.62 -10.66
C LEU A 182 12.49 13.81 -11.90
N GLY A 183 12.74 12.50 -11.71
CA GLY A 183 12.72 11.55 -12.82
C GLY A 183 11.28 11.30 -13.30
N ASP A 184 11.13 10.77 -14.50
CA ASP A 184 9.83 10.56 -15.14
C ASP A 184 9.03 9.36 -14.59
N GLY A 185 9.69 8.48 -13.81
CA GLY A 185 9.07 7.26 -13.27
C GLY A 185 8.95 6.11 -14.29
N THR A 186 9.53 6.26 -15.49
CA THR A 186 9.48 5.23 -16.52
C THR A 186 10.27 3.99 -16.12
N ARG A 187 9.67 2.81 -16.29
CA ARG A 187 10.39 1.54 -16.08
C ARG A 187 11.11 1.12 -17.36
N HIS A 188 12.28 0.54 -17.19
CA HIS A 188 13.06 -0.09 -18.26
C HIS A 188 12.94 -1.61 -18.27
N SER A 189 12.35 -2.22 -17.22
CA SER A 189 12.18 -3.67 -17.09
C SER A 189 10.89 -4.00 -16.35
N ASP A 190 10.27 -5.09 -16.74
CA ASP A 190 9.19 -5.70 -15.98
C ASP A 190 9.79 -6.42 -14.77
N ILE A 191 9.18 -6.23 -13.60
CA ILE A 191 9.72 -6.70 -12.31
C ILE A 191 8.65 -7.41 -11.51
N ARG A 192 9.04 -8.53 -10.91
CA ARG A 192 8.34 -9.13 -9.78
C ARG A 192 9.18 -8.96 -8.52
N MET A 193 8.76 -8.10 -7.63
CA MET A 193 9.32 -7.92 -6.29
C MET A 193 8.67 -8.95 -5.35
N GLU A 194 9.48 -9.60 -4.52
CA GLU A 194 9.03 -10.53 -3.49
C GLU A 194 9.69 -10.19 -2.15
N ASN A 195 8.88 -10.01 -1.11
CA ASN A 195 9.40 -9.78 0.24
C ASN A 195 9.94 -11.08 0.86
N LEU A 196 11.07 -10.99 1.52
CA LEU A 196 11.60 -12.07 2.36
C LEU A 196 11.08 -11.84 3.79
N ILE A 197 10.10 -12.67 4.20
CA ILE A 197 9.37 -12.48 5.46
C ILE A 197 9.78 -13.56 6.46
N GLY A 198 10.29 -13.14 7.62
CA GLY A 198 10.69 -14.08 8.67
C GLY A 198 11.70 -15.12 8.18
N ALA A 199 11.32 -16.40 8.20
CA ALA A 199 12.18 -17.52 7.81
C ALA A 199 12.59 -17.53 6.33
N ASP A 200 11.93 -16.76 5.45
CA ASP A 200 12.29 -16.66 4.02
C ASP A 200 13.71 -16.16 3.81
N ILE A 201 14.31 -15.51 4.81
CA ILE A 201 15.71 -15.09 4.77
C ILE A 201 16.65 -16.27 4.52
N GLY A 202 16.27 -17.49 4.90
CA GLY A 202 17.04 -18.71 4.64
C GLY A 202 17.19 -19.03 3.14
N ARG A 203 16.34 -18.47 2.27
CA ARG A 203 16.42 -18.66 0.80
C ARG A 203 17.54 -17.82 0.15
N VAL A 204 18.21 -16.95 0.90
CA VAL A 204 19.25 -16.06 0.34
C VAL A 204 20.37 -16.84 -0.34
N SER A 205 20.79 -18.00 0.21
CA SER A 205 21.83 -18.82 -0.41
C SER A 205 21.45 -19.41 -1.77
N GLU A 206 20.16 -19.71 -1.98
CA GLU A 206 19.61 -20.14 -3.26
C GLU A 206 19.42 -18.94 -4.21
N LEU A 207 18.82 -17.86 -3.71
CA LEU A 207 18.49 -16.67 -4.50
C LEU A 207 19.74 -15.98 -5.08
N ARG A 208 20.86 -15.97 -4.35
CA ARG A 208 22.12 -15.38 -4.86
C ARG A 208 22.72 -16.11 -6.07
N GLU A 209 22.32 -17.37 -6.30
CA GLU A 209 22.73 -18.12 -7.49
C GLU A 209 21.88 -17.80 -8.74
N THR A 210 20.87 -16.93 -8.58
CA THR A 210 20.00 -16.44 -9.66
C THR A 210 20.43 -15.05 -10.11
N ASN A 211 19.84 -14.56 -11.22
CA ASN A 211 20.03 -13.17 -11.68
C ASN A 211 19.12 -12.17 -10.95
N ALA A 212 18.50 -12.56 -9.85
CA ALA A 212 17.64 -11.69 -9.07
C ALA A 212 18.46 -10.70 -8.23
N ALA A 213 17.94 -9.49 -8.07
CA ALA A 213 18.56 -8.48 -7.24
C ALA A 213 18.08 -8.62 -5.78
N LEU A 214 19.02 -8.92 -4.87
CA LEU A 214 18.76 -9.09 -3.45
C LEU A 214 18.99 -7.80 -2.68
N HIS A 215 18.03 -7.44 -1.83
CA HIS A 215 18.10 -6.30 -0.93
C HIS A 215 17.83 -6.75 0.50
N LEU A 216 18.88 -6.87 1.31
CA LEU A 216 18.81 -7.35 2.70
C LEU A 216 18.81 -6.14 3.65
N TYR A 217 17.93 -6.17 4.67
CA TYR A 217 17.76 -5.03 5.57
C TYR A 217 18.68 -5.04 6.79
N GLY A 218 19.58 -6.01 6.91
CA GLY A 218 20.56 -6.08 8.00
C GLY A 218 19.95 -6.33 9.39
N LYS A 219 18.71 -6.84 9.45
CA LYS A 219 18.05 -7.13 10.72
C LYS A 219 18.61 -8.40 11.34
N SER A 220 19.09 -8.34 12.57
CA SER A 220 19.72 -9.47 13.28
C SER A 220 18.71 -10.50 13.78
N GLU A 221 17.47 -10.08 14.09
CA GLU A 221 16.46 -10.94 14.69
C GLU A 221 15.41 -11.35 13.66
N ILE A 222 15.26 -12.65 13.44
CA ILE A 222 14.23 -13.23 12.57
C ILE A 222 12.96 -13.42 13.40
N LYS A 223 11.87 -12.72 13.00
CA LYS A 223 10.54 -12.87 13.63
C LYS A 223 9.50 -13.22 12.57
N PRO A 224 8.49 -14.04 12.89
CA PRO A 224 7.34 -14.23 12.02
C PRO A 224 6.72 -12.88 11.60
N GLY A 225 6.35 -12.75 10.34
CA GLY A 225 5.78 -11.51 9.79
C GLY A 225 6.76 -10.35 9.58
N ARG A 226 8.01 -10.46 10.02
CA ARG A 226 9.00 -9.39 9.87
C ARG A 226 9.64 -9.42 8.47
N LYS A 227 9.53 -8.33 7.73
CA LYS A 227 10.24 -8.18 6.44
C LYS A 227 11.74 -8.06 6.70
N MET A 228 12.51 -9.03 6.23
CA MET A 228 13.97 -9.16 6.41
C MET A 228 14.75 -8.62 5.21
N GLY A 229 14.10 -8.53 4.08
CA GLY A 229 14.64 -8.07 2.81
C GLY A 229 13.59 -8.20 1.72
N HIS A 230 13.99 -7.96 0.48
CA HIS A 230 13.22 -8.28 -0.70
C HIS A 230 14.13 -8.73 -1.84
N VAL A 231 13.53 -9.34 -2.83
CA VAL A 231 14.21 -9.74 -4.06
C VAL A 231 13.42 -9.23 -5.26
N ASN A 232 14.12 -8.69 -6.26
CA ASN A 232 13.55 -8.23 -7.51
C ASN A 232 13.98 -9.18 -8.64
N PHE A 233 13.00 -9.85 -9.25
CA PHE A 233 13.18 -10.67 -10.44
C PHE A 233 12.80 -9.85 -11.66
N ARG A 234 13.66 -9.82 -12.68
CA ARG A 234 13.28 -9.34 -14.01
C ARG A 234 12.50 -10.44 -14.71
N THR A 235 11.32 -10.11 -15.24
CA THR A 235 10.39 -11.05 -15.89
C THR A 235 10.25 -10.75 -17.37
#